data_675f5c885f26ed1113e7655f9c6192b1
#
_entry.id   675f5c885f26ed1113e7655f9c6192b1
#
_cell.length_a   1.000
_cell.length_b   1.000
_cell.length_c   1.000
_cell.angle_alpha   90.00
_cell.angle_beta   90.00
_cell.angle_gamma   90.00
#
_symmetry.space_group_name_H-M   'P 1'
#
loop_
_entity.id
_entity.type
_entity.pdbx_description
1 polymer ?
#
loop_
_entity_poly.entity_id
_entity_poly.type
_entity_poly.pdbx_seq_one_letter_code
_entity_poly.pdbx_strand_id
1 'polypeptide(L)'
;MGNIIDETKPVAQTRQMFGRRIIKTSVKEITRENVGDVLRKAMSTHSLNRSEIEYLWDYYKGKQPILNRTKDVRPEITNRIVENRANEIVSFKVGYLCGEPIQYVGKNGSEEITQGITRLNELMFAEDKAAQDQEIVEWQMICGTAYRLVLPDNRGEEDEAPFELYTLDPRDSFVVYSTEIGNKPLMGVKYCVDDNNITHYSIYTDTMYYLLDGDTIVEESPNPLGAIPIFEYPANNARLGSFEIVLPLLDTLNNITSNRMDGIEQIVQAFIKFINCDISKEEYEEFLKLGAIKVKSVDGTTADVGVVTTSLDQTQTQTLKEDCYNAILTICGIPNRNGGSSTSDTGAAVLL
;
A
#
# COMPACT_ATOMS: atom_id res chain seq x y z
N MET A 1 10.55 -3.57 -31.03
CA MET A 1 9.58 -4.57 -30.52
C MET A 1 9.27 -4.15 -29.09
N GLY A 2 8.10 -3.57 -28.87
CA GLY A 2 7.68 -3.18 -27.52
C GLY A 2 7.55 -4.42 -26.65
N ASN A 3 8.11 -4.40 -25.45
CA ASN A 3 7.87 -5.43 -24.46
C ASN A 3 6.36 -5.49 -24.21
N ILE A 4 5.73 -6.57 -24.64
CA ILE A 4 4.34 -6.84 -24.28
C ILE A 4 4.34 -7.07 -22.78
N ILE A 5 3.70 -6.19 -22.07
CA ILE A 5 3.52 -6.25 -20.63
C ILE A 5 2.73 -7.54 -20.32
N ASP A 6 3.31 -8.45 -19.58
CA ASP A 6 2.66 -9.70 -19.20
C ASP A 6 1.83 -9.51 -17.93
N GLU A 7 0.55 -9.13 -18.14
CA GLU A 7 -0.41 -8.90 -17.05
C GLU A 7 -0.81 -10.18 -16.29
N THR A 8 -0.32 -11.34 -16.73
CA THR A 8 -0.63 -12.63 -16.07
C THR A 8 0.31 -12.94 -14.91
N LYS A 9 1.40 -12.17 -14.76
CA LYS A 9 2.39 -12.41 -13.71
C LYS A 9 2.21 -11.43 -12.53
N PRO A 10 2.45 -11.88 -11.30
CA PRO A 10 2.41 -11.00 -10.14
C PRO A 10 3.53 -9.95 -10.20
N VAL A 11 3.28 -8.78 -9.61
CA VAL A 11 4.23 -7.65 -9.52
C VAL A 11 5.60 -8.04 -8.97
N ALA A 12 5.66 -8.93 -7.99
CA ALA A 12 6.92 -9.44 -7.44
C ALA A 12 7.85 -10.04 -8.51
N GLN A 13 7.29 -10.56 -9.61
CA GLN A 13 8.05 -11.14 -10.71
C GLN A 13 8.35 -10.15 -11.83
N THR A 14 7.43 -9.22 -12.12
CA THR A 14 7.54 -8.28 -13.25
C THR A 14 7.96 -6.88 -12.85
N ARG A 15 7.81 -6.50 -11.58
CA ARG A 15 7.94 -5.13 -11.05
C ARG A 15 7.04 -4.11 -11.77
N GLN A 16 5.95 -4.58 -12.36
CA GLN A 16 4.99 -3.74 -13.08
C GLN A 16 3.64 -3.78 -12.35
N MET A 17 3.05 -2.60 -12.18
CA MET A 17 1.74 -2.43 -11.56
C MET A 17 0.71 -2.14 -12.63
N PHE A 18 -0.40 -2.87 -12.64
CA PHE A 18 -1.48 -2.74 -13.64
C PHE A 18 -2.80 -2.32 -13.03
N GLY A 19 -2.84 -2.09 -11.74
CA GLY A 19 -4.10 -2.03 -11.00
C GLY A 19 -4.70 -3.43 -10.79
N ARG A 20 -5.80 -3.49 -10.04
CA ARG A 20 -6.44 -4.79 -9.75
C ARG A 20 -7.33 -5.19 -10.91
N ARG A 21 -7.24 -6.45 -11.28
CA ARG A 21 -8.02 -7.03 -12.38
C ARG A 21 -9.47 -7.18 -11.97
N ILE A 22 -10.40 -6.85 -12.87
CA ILE A 22 -11.81 -7.13 -12.67
C ILE A 22 -12.03 -8.64 -12.87
N ILE A 23 -12.65 -9.30 -11.91
CA ILE A 23 -12.96 -10.71 -11.98
C ILE A 23 -14.30 -10.86 -12.69
N LYS A 24 -14.34 -11.58 -13.81
CA LYS A 24 -15.52 -11.73 -14.64
C LYS A 24 -15.84 -13.18 -14.96
N THR A 25 -17.12 -13.46 -15.18
CA THR A 25 -17.59 -14.73 -15.66
C THR A 25 -18.60 -14.56 -16.80
N SER A 26 -18.61 -15.49 -17.75
CA SER A 26 -19.61 -15.55 -18.83
C SER A 26 -20.90 -16.29 -18.43
N VAL A 27 -20.91 -16.84 -17.22
CA VAL A 27 -22.11 -17.49 -16.66
C VAL A 27 -23.14 -16.40 -16.38
N LYS A 28 -24.41 -16.63 -16.76
CA LYS A 28 -25.50 -15.67 -16.61
C LYS A 28 -26.04 -15.62 -15.18
N GLU A 29 -26.04 -16.77 -14.52
CA GLU A 29 -26.60 -16.96 -13.18
C GLU A 29 -25.72 -17.93 -12.39
N ILE A 30 -25.49 -17.65 -11.13
CA ILE A 30 -24.76 -18.53 -10.23
C ILE A 30 -25.75 -19.49 -9.58
N THR A 31 -25.53 -20.78 -9.81
CA THR A 31 -26.37 -21.86 -9.28
C THR A 31 -25.53 -22.82 -8.44
N ARG A 32 -26.19 -23.72 -7.72
CA ARG A 32 -25.53 -24.76 -6.94
C ARG A 32 -24.55 -25.60 -7.77
N GLU A 33 -24.92 -25.88 -9.04
CA GLU A 33 -24.13 -26.74 -9.93
C GLU A 33 -22.86 -26.06 -10.45
N ASN A 34 -22.85 -24.71 -10.54
CA ASN A 34 -21.74 -24.00 -11.18
C ASN A 34 -20.92 -23.11 -10.22
N VAL A 35 -21.39 -22.87 -8.99
CA VAL A 35 -20.74 -21.97 -8.02
C VAL A 35 -19.28 -22.36 -7.76
N GLY A 36 -18.99 -23.65 -7.60
CA GLY A 36 -17.63 -24.14 -7.37
C GLY A 36 -16.70 -23.90 -8.57
N ASP A 37 -17.18 -24.11 -9.80
CA ASP A 37 -16.40 -23.87 -11.02
C ASP A 37 -16.14 -22.38 -11.25
N VAL A 38 -17.14 -21.52 -10.99
CA VAL A 38 -17.00 -20.07 -11.08
C VAL A 38 -16.02 -19.58 -10.02
N LEU A 39 -16.14 -20.06 -8.77
CA LEU A 39 -15.22 -19.73 -7.69
C LEU A 39 -13.76 -20.08 -8.07
N ARG A 40 -13.52 -21.29 -8.54
CA ARG A 40 -12.16 -21.75 -8.90
C ARG A 40 -11.54 -20.87 -9.99
N LYS A 41 -12.31 -20.50 -11.02
CA LYS A 41 -11.86 -19.57 -12.07
C LYS A 41 -11.61 -18.17 -11.52
N ALA A 42 -12.49 -17.68 -10.66
CA ALA A 42 -12.37 -16.37 -10.02
C ALA A 42 -11.13 -16.31 -9.12
N MET A 43 -10.85 -17.36 -8.34
CA MET A 43 -9.69 -17.46 -7.46
C MET A 43 -8.37 -17.39 -8.21
N SER A 44 -8.28 -17.88 -9.45
CA SER A 44 -7.06 -17.75 -10.25
C SER A 44 -6.70 -16.28 -10.54
N THR A 45 -7.69 -15.45 -10.84
CA THR A 45 -7.49 -14.00 -11.03
C THR A 45 -7.31 -13.29 -9.69
N HIS A 46 -8.10 -13.67 -8.67
CA HIS A 46 -7.99 -13.07 -7.35
C HIS A 46 -6.63 -13.33 -6.70
N SER A 47 -6.03 -14.49 -6.89
CA SER A 47 -4.68 -14.80 -6.37
C SER A 47 -3.61 -13.85 -6.90
N LEU A 48 -3.71 -13.41 -8.16
CA LEU A 48 -2.83 -12.39 -8.72
C LEU A 48 -3.07 -11.03 -8.04
N ASN A 49 -4.34 -10.63 -7.92
CA ASN A 49 -4.70 -9.39 -7.23
C ASN A 49 -4.24 -9.41 -5.77
N ARG A 50 -4.45 -10.53 -5.07
CA ARG A 50 -4.02 -10.72 -3.68
C ARG A 50 -2.51 -10.51 -3.51
N SER A 51 -1.71 -11.15 -4.36
CA SER A 51 -0.25 -11.00 -4.31
C SER A 51 0.19 -9.54 -4.50
N GLU A 52 -0.48 -8.79 -5.38
CA GLU A 52 -0.22 -7.38 -5.59
C GLU A 52 -0.67 -6.51 -4.41
N ILE A 53 -1.84 -6.82 -3.84
CA ILE A 53 -2.35 -6.13 -2.64
C ILE A 53 -1.43 -6.37 -1.44
N GLU A 54 -0.94 -7.59 -1.24
CA GLU A 54 0.02 -7.92 -0.18
C GLU A 54 1.33 -7.13 -0.34
N TYR A 55 1.85 -7.02 -1.58
CA TYR A 55 3.03 -6.22 -1.86
C TYR A 55 2.81 -4.73 -1.52
N LEU A 56 1.68 -4.15 -1.93
CA LEU A 56 1.36 -2.75 -1.66
C LEU A 56 1.13 -2.49 -0.17
N TRP A 57 0.46 -3.40 0.52
CA TRP A 57 0.27 -3.35 1.97
C TRP A 57 1.60 -3.39 2.72
N ASP A 58 2.50 -4.30 2.33
CA ASP A 58 3.83 -4.37 2.92
C ASP A 58 4.66 -3.11 2.61
N TYR A 59 4.56 -2.59 1.39
CA TYR A 59 5.21 -1.33 1.00
C TYR A 59 4.72 -0.15 1.83
N TYR A 60 3.39 -0.04 2.02
CA TYR A 60 2.76 0.97 2.88
C TYR A 60 3.24 0.88 4.33
N LYS A 61 3.43 -0.32 4.87
CA LYS A 61 3.97 -0.54 6.22
C LYS A 61 5.47 -0.31 6.35
N GLY A 62 6.18 0.01 5.26
CA GLY A 62 7.62 0.24 5.25
C GLY A 62 8.48 -0.97 4.91
N LYS A 63 7.89 -2.12 4.57
CA LYS A 63 8.64 -3.27 4.06
C LYS A 63 8.96 -3.07 2.57
N GLN A 64 9.89 -2.18 2.29
CA GLN A 64 10.21 -1.73 0.95
C GLN A 64 11.47 -2.42 0.38
N PRO A 65 11.66 -2.46 -0.95
CA PRO A 65 12.75 -3.19 -1.60
C PRO A 65 14.16 -2.81 -1.10
N ILE A 66 14.35 -1.57 -0.64
CA ILE A 66 15.62 -1.09 -0.10
C ILE A 66 16.15 -1.94 1.07
N LEU A 67 15.25 -2.57 1.84
CA LEU A 67 15.64 -3.44 2.96
C LEU A 67 16.43 -4.68 2.53
N ASN A 68 16.29 -5.08 1.25
CA ASN A 68 17.02 -6.20 0.65
C ASN A 68 18.28 -5.76 -0.11
N ARG A 69 18.65 -4.47 -0.01
CA ARG A 69 19.83 -3.93 -0.68
C ARG A 69 21.09 -4.60 -0.20
N THR A 70 21.96 -4.97 -1.14
CA THR A 70 23.31 -5.51 -0.91
C THR A 70 24.32 -4.71 -1.72
N LYS A 71 25.58 -4.71 -1.30
CA LYS A 71 26.73 -4.10 -1.99
C LYS A 71 27.87 -5.08 -2.05
N ASP A 72 28.55 -5.13 -3.17
CA ASP A 72 29.74 -5.98 -3.36
C ASP A 72 31.00 -5.33 -2.78
N VAL A 73 31.04 -3.98 -2.80
CA VAL A 73 32.17 -3.20 -2.29
C VAL A 73 31.79 -2.59 -0.95
N ARG A 74 32.59 -2.87 0.09
CA ARG A 74 32.37 -2.42 1.47
C ARG A 74 30.95 -2.78 1.98
N PRO A 75 30.61 -4.07 2.02
CA PRO A 75 29.28 -4.53 2.43
C PRO A 75 28.90 -4.12 3.87
N GLU A 76 29.92 -3.85 4.73
CA GLU A 76 29.75 -3.34 6.09
C GLU A 76 29.11 -1.94 6.13
N ILE A 77 29.30 -1.14 5.07
CA ILE A 77 28.68 0.18 4.91
C ILE A 77 27.51 0.05 3.95
N THR A 78 26.41 -0.53 4.41
CA THR A 78 25.21 -0.71 3.60
C THR A 78 24.00 -0.23 4.39
N ASN A 79 23.68 1.05 4.27
CA ASN A 79 22.50 1.63 4.88
C ASN A 79 21.24 1.25 4.09
N ARG A 80 20.14 0.99 4.80
CA ARG A 80 18.86 0.58 4.27
C ARG A 80 17.78 1.47 4.87
N ILE A 81 17.74 2.73 4.41
CA ILE A 81 16.85 3.74 4.95
C ILE A 81 15.55 3.75 4.16
N VAL A 82 14.45 3.58 4.86
CA VAL A 82 13.11 3.69 4.31
C VAL A 82 12.54 5.07 4.64
N GLU A 83 12.42 5.93 3.65
CA GLU A 83 11.57 7.13 3.74
C GLU A 83 10.15 6.74 3.35
N ASN A 84 9.34 6.33 4.31
CA ASN A 84 8.01 5.77 4.01
C ASN A 84 7.00 6.83 3.53
N ARG A 85 7.26 7.41 2.34
CA ARG A 85 6.40 8.40 1.70
C ARG A 85 5.09 7.81 1.18
N ALA A 86 5.02 6.48 0.98
CA ALA A 86 3.76 5.80 0.68
C ALA A 86 2.74 5.99 1.81
N ASN A 87 3.18 5.87 3.06
CA ASN A 87 2.33 6.15 4.22
C ASN A 87 1.86 7.62 4.27
N GLU A 88 2.76 8.58 3.99
CA GLU A 88 2.40 10.01 3.91
C GLU A 88 1.30 10.26 2.87
N ILE A 89 1.42 9.67 1.66
CA ILE A 89 0.44 9.82 0.57
C ILE A 89 -0.93 9.28 0.99
N VAL A 90 -0.97 8.07 1.55
CA VAL A 90 -2.21 7.43 1.99
C VAL A 90 -2.86 8.24 3.11
N SER A 91 -2.09 8.53 4.18
CA SER A 91 -2.60 9.25 5.36
C SER A 91 -3.13 10.64 4.99
N PHE A 92 -2.45 11.36 4.08
CA PHE A 92 -2.94 12.65 3.60
C PHE A 92 -4.29 12.52 2.91
N LYS A 93 -4.43 11.56 1.98
CA LYS A 93 -5.68 11.39 1.21
C LYS A 93 -6.83 10.88 2.06
N VAL A 94 -6.57 9.96 3.00
CA VAL A 94 -7.59 9.50 3.97
C VAL A 94 -8.06 10.67 4.84
N GLY A 95 -7.13 11.44 5.41
CA GLY A 95 -7.47 12.61 6.22
C GLY A 95 -8.21 13.71 5.44
N TYR A 96 -7.88 13.87 4.15
CA TYR A 96 -8.58 14.84 3.30
C TYR A 96 -10.01 14.42 2.95
N LEU A 97 -10.24 13.13 2.66
CA LEU A 97 -11.54 12.60 2.24
C LEU A 97 -12.48 12.28 3.39
N CYS A 98 -11.93 11.77 4.50
CA CYS A 98 -12.69 11.25 5.64
C CYS A 98 -12.24 11.87 6.98
N GLY A 99 -11.66 13.07 6.95
CA GLY A 99 -11.34 13.83 8.19
C GLY A 99 -12.58 14.26 8.95
N GLU A 100 -13.69 14.44 8.24
CA GLU A 100 -15.01 14.65 8.81
C GLU A 100 -15.94 13.50 8.38
N PRO A 101 -16.87 13.06 9.23
CA PRO A 101 -17.83 12.01 8.89
C PRO A 101 -18.69 12.39 7.69
N ILE A 102 -18.92 11.43 6.79
CA ILE A 102 -19.84 11.60 5.66
C ILE A 102 -21.27 11.69 6.20
N GLN A 103 -21.95 12.79 5.89
CA GLN A 103 -23.33 13.04 6.32
C GLN A 103 -24.30 12.90 5.15
N TYR A 104 -25.45 12.33 5.44
CA TYR A 104 -26.57 12.28 4.48
C TYR A 104 -27.42 13.53 4.63
N VAL A 105 -27.81 14.12 3.50
CA VAL A 105 -28.67 15.31 3.46
C VAL A 105 -29.83 15.08 2.53
N GLY A 106 -31.01 15.59 2.90
CA GLY A 106 -32.23 15.51 2.10
C GLY A 106 -32.16 16.46 0.91
N LYS A 107 -32.48 15.97 -0.28
CA LYS A 107 -32.57 16.80 -1.50
C LYS A 107 -33.74 17.80 -1.46
N ASN A 108 -34.85 17.44 -0.81
CA ASN A 108 -36.05 18.25 -0.67
C ASN A 108 -36.41 18.38 0.81
N GLY A 109 -36.69 19.58 1.28
CA GLY A 109 -36.86 19.93 2.70
C GLY A 109 -38.28 19.62 3.28
N SER A 110 -38.93 18.50 2.92
CA SER A 110 -40.12 18.09 3.66
C SER A 110 -39.75 17.59 5.05
N GLU A 111 -40.62 17.81 6.05
CA GLU A 111 -40.36 17.41 7.43
C GLU A 111 -40.14 15.90 7.58
N GLU A 112 -40.92 15.10 6.85
CA GLU A 112 -40.81 13.64 6.81
C GLU A 112 -39.43 13.15 6.28
N ILE A 113 -38.94 13.77 5.20
CA ILE A 113 -37.63 13.47 4.65
C ILE A 113 -36.54 13.85 5.64
N THR A 114 -36.66 15.00 6.32
CA THR A 114 -35.69 15.46 7.32
C THR A 114 -35.59 14.50 8.50
N GLN A 115 -36.75 14.02 9.00
CA GLN A 115 -36.77 13.01 10.09
C GLN A 115 -36.14 11.69 9.65
N GLY A 116 -36.43 11.21 8.44
CA GLY A 116 -35.83 10.00 7.89
C GLY A 116 -34.31 10.10 7.74
N ILE A 117 -33.82 11.25 7.28
CA ILE A 117 -32.36 11.49 7.16
C ILE A 117 -31.70 11.57 8.53
N THR A 118 -32.32 12.22 9.52
CA THR A 118 -31.81 12.27 10.91
C THR A 118 -31.68 10.85 11.45
N ARG A 119 -32.74 10.04 11.32
CA ARG A 119 -32.70 8.65 11.76
C ARG A 119 -31.61 7.83 11.05
N LEU A 120 -31.46 8.01 9.72
CA LEU A 120 -30.40 7.33 8.95
C LEU A 120 -29.01 7.70 9.50
N ASN A 121 -28.73 8.98 9.78
CA ASN A 121 -27.44 9.40 10.33
C ASN A 121 -27.21 8.82 11.73
N GLU A 122 -28.24 8.70 12.58
CA GLU A 122 -28.16 8.05 13.88
C GLU A 122 -27.77 6.56 13.75
N LEU A 123 -28.41 5.83 12.86
CA LEU A 123 -28.12 4.41 12.59
C LEU A 123 -26.69 4.22 12.05
N MET A 124 -26.23 5.11 11.16
CA MET A 124 -24.87 5.08 10.64
C MET A 124 -23.82 5.39 11.72
N PHE A 125 -24.18 6.26 12.69
CA PHE A 125 -23.34 6.54 13.84
C PHE A 125 -23.27 5.33 14.79
N ALA A 126 -24.40 4.66 15.03
CA ALA A 126 -24.45 3.45 15.88
C ALA A 126 -23.57 2.32 15.33
N GLU A 127 -23.45 2.21 13.98
CA GLU A 127 -22.58 1.23 13.30
C GLU A 127 -21.13 1.70 13.11
N ASP A 128 -20.72 2.78 13.75
CA ASP A 128 -19.38 3.37 13.60
C ASP A 128 -18.94 3.53 12.12
N LYS A 129 -19.90 3.92 11.28
CA LYS A 129 -19.67 4.04 9.83
C LYS A 129 -18.51 4.97 9.50
N ALA A 130 -18.28 6.00 10.30
CA ALA A 130 -17.21 6.96 10.05
C ALA A 130 -15.81 6.31 10.08
N ALA A 131 -15.54 5.45 11.06
CA ALA A 131 -14.29 4.69 11.13
C ALA A 131 -14.18 3.71 9.96
N GLN A 132 -15.28 3.01 9.65
CA GLN A 132 -15.30 2.08 8.52
C GLN A 132 -15.15 2.78 7.16
N ASP A 133 -15.63 4.00 6.99
CA ASP A 133 -15.40 4.80 5.77
C ASP A 133 -13.91 5.16 5.63
N GLN A 134 -13.24 5.49 6.74
CA GLN A 134 -11.79 5.70 6.73
C GLN A 134 -11.03 4.44 6.32
N GLU A 135 -11.41 3.26 6.83
CA GLU A 135 -10.81 1.97 6.42
C GLU A 135 -11.03 1.67 4.93
N ILE A 136 -12.24 1.92 4.41
CA ILE A 136 -12.54 1.77 2.97
C ILE A 136 -11.63 2.67 2.14
N VAL A 137 -11.50 3.95 2.52
CA VAL A 137 -10.65 4.89 1.80
C VAL A 137 -9.17 4.51 1.94
N GLU A 138 -8.74 4.04 3.12
CA GLU A 138 -7.38 3.56 3.32
C GLU A 138 -7.04 2.42 2.34
N TRP A 139 -7.86 1.38 2.26
CA TRP A 139 -7.68 0.30 1.29
C TRP A 139 -7.71 0.78 -0.16
N GLN A 140 -8.62 1.69 -0.51
CA GLN A 140 -8.65 2.30 -1.84
C GLN A 140 -7.32 3.02 -2.16
N MET A 141 -6.78 3.77 -1.21
CA MET A 141 -5.52 4.51 -1.40
C MET A 141 -4.31 3.57 -1.43
N ILE A 142 -4.32 2.48 -0.69
CA ILE A 142 -3.23 1.50 -0.68
C ILE A 142 -3.23 0.65 -1.95
N CYS A 143 -4.33 0.00 -2.28
CA CYS A 143 -4.36 -1.04 -3.32
C CYS A 143 -5.39 -0.83 -4.43
N GLY A 144 -6.07 0.31 -4.43
CA GLY A 144 -6.99 0.69 -5.50
C GLY A 144 -8.38 0.08 -5.43
N THR A 145 -8.68 -0.74 -4.44
CA THR A 145 -10.00 -1.35 -4.22
C THR A 145 -10.24 -1.61 -2.74
N ALA A 146 -11.50 -1.57 -2.34
CA ALA A 146 -11.96 -1.92 -1.00
C ALA A 146 -13.32 -2.63 -1.11
N TYR A 147 -13.71 -3.32 -0.05
CA TYR A 147 -14.98 -4.07 -0.02
C TYR A 147 -15.71 -3.80 1.28
N ARG A 148 -17.04 -3.68 1.19
CA ARG A 148 -17.95 -3.57 2.33
C ARG A 148 -18.97 -4.70 2.27
N LEU A 149 -19.20 -5.34 3.40
CA LEU A 149 -20.30 -6.26 3.61
C LEU A 149 -21.37 -5.57 4.43
N VAL A 150 -22.63 -5.71 4.03
CA VAL A 150 -23.81 -5.21 4.76
C VAL A 150 -24.70 -6.40 5.05
N LEU A 151 -24.91 -6.72 6.30
CA LEU A 151 -25.79 -7.81 6.73
C LEU A 151 -26.97 -7.27 7.53
N PRO A 152 -28.17 -7.89 7.43
CA PRO A 152 -29.27 -7.56 8.32
C PRO A 152 -28.95 -8.01 9.73
N ASP A 153 -29.27 -7.18 10.70
CA ASP A 153 -29.24 -7.50 12.12
C ASP A 153 -30.65 -7.56 12.68
N ASN A 154 -30.95 -8.63 13.40
CA ASN A 154 -32.26 -8.89 14.00
C ASN A 154 -32.23 -8.77 15.54
N ARG A 155 -31.19 -8.13 16.11
CA ARG A 155 -31.06 -8.04 17.58
C ARG A 155 -32.15 -7.24 18.26
N GLY A 156 -32.91 -6.44 17.53
CA GLY A 156 -34.24 -5.97 17.94
C GLY A 156 -34.30 -4.91 19.06
N GLU A 157 -33.19 -4.27 19.41
CA GLU A 157 -33.19 -3.14 20.31
C GLU A 157 -33.49 -1.84 19.54
N GLU A 158 -34.35 -0.97 20.09
CA GLU A 158 -34.84 0.23 19.39
C GLU A 158 -33.72 1.23 19.02
N ASP A 159 -32.57 1.17 19.71
CA ASP A 159 -31.45 2.07 19.52
C ASP A 159 -30.35 1.49 18.61
N GLU A 160 -30.43 0.23 18.23
CA GLU A 160 -29.47 -0.44 17.34
C GLU A 160 -29.88 -0.31 15.87
N ALA A 161 -28.90 -0.35 14.97
CA ALA A 161 -29.18 -0.37 13.55
C ALA A 161 -29.73 -1.75 13.15
N PRO A 162 -30.75 -1.83 12.25
CA PRO A 162 -31.25 -3.12 11.76
C PRO A 162 -30.31 -3.79 10.75
N PHE A 163 -29.05 -3.40 10.71
CA PHE A 163 -28.00 -3.92 9.84
C PHE A 163 -26.64 -3.77 10.50
N GLU A 164 -25.72 -4.59 10.08
CA GLU A 164 -24.29 -4.53 10.43
C GLU A 164 -23.46 -4.15 9.22
N LEU A 165 -22.46 -3.29 9.43
CA LEU A 165 -21.50 -2.87 8.43
C LEU A 165 -20.12 -3.48 8.73
N TYR A 166 -19.45 -4.01 7.71
CA TYR A 166 -18.10 -4.55 7.83
C TYR A 166 -17.22 -4.08 6.69
N THR A 167 -16.07 -3.51 7.00
CA THR A 167 -15.00 -3.35 6.02
C THR A 167 -14.28 -4.68 5.85
N LEU A 168 -14.23 -5.19 4.63
CA LEU A 168 -13.58 -6.47 4.33
C LEU A 168 -12.17 -6.23 3.80
N ASP A 169 -11.23 -7.08 4.23
CA ASP A 169 -9.87 -7.09 3.71
C ASP A 169 -9.87 -7.51 2.23
N PRO A 170 -9.34 -6.69 1.32
CA PRO A 170 -9.33 -6.99 -0.11
C PRO A 170 -8.39 -8.15 -0.49
N ARG A 171 -7.56 -8.66 0.45
CA ARG A 171 -6.73 -9.84 0.23
C ARG A 171 -7.52 -11.14 0.24
N ASP A 172 -8.69 -11.15 0.86
CA ASP A 172 -9.55 -12.32 1.02
C ASP A 172 -11.02 -12.04 0.72
N SER A 173 -11.29 -10.99 -0.03
CA SER A 173 -12.63 -10.60 -0.47
C SER A 173 -12.61 -10.10 -1.91
N PHE A 174 -13.65 -10.44 -2.68
CA PHE A 174 -13.79 -9.95 -4.06
C PHE A 174 -15.23 -10.09 -4.55
N VAL A 175 -15.52 -9.41 -5.67
CA VAL A 175 -16.78 -9.52 -6.40
C VAL A 175 -16.53 -10.04 -7.80
N VAL A 176 -17.40 -10.96 -8.26
CA VAL A 176 -17.39 -11.50 -9.62
C VAL A 176 -18.47 -10.84 -10.43
N TYR A 177 -18.12 -10.31 -11.59
CA TYR A 177 -18.99 -9.57 -12.48
C TYR A 177 -19.33 -10.37 -13.73
N SER A 178 -20.50 -10.06 -14.31
CA SER A 178 -20.88 -10.56 -15.64
C SER A 178 -19.97 -9.99 -16.73
N THR A 179 -19.73 -10.76 -17.79
CA THR A 179 -19.15 -10.25 -19.05
C THR A 179 -20.17 -9.52 -19.93
N GLU A 180 -21.45 -9.53 -19.56
CA GLU A 180 -22.50 -8.84 -20.31
C GLU A 180 -22.39 -7.31 -20.17
N ILE A 181 -23.11 -6.59 -21.04
CA ILE A 181 -23.18 -5.13 -21.01
C ILE A 181 -23.65 -4.66 -19.63
N GLY A 182 -22.90 -3.73 -19.03
CA GLY A 182 -23.19 -3.19 -17.71
C GLY A 182 -22.42 -3.89 -16.57
N ASN A 183 -21.72 -5.01 -16.84
CA ASN A 183 -20.89 -5.72 -15.86
C ASN A 183 -21.58 -5.86 -14.49
N LYS A 184 -22.79 -6.44 -14.46
CA LYS A 184 -23.53 -6.62 -13.21
C LYS A 184 -22.75 -7.55 -12.26
N PRO A 185 -22.71 -7.27 -10.95
CA PRO A 185 -22.18 -8.20 -9.97
C PRO A 185 -23.08 -9.45 -9.95
N LEU A 186 -22.48 -10.64 -9.90
CA LEU A 186 -23.17 -11.93 -9.86
C LEU A 186 -22.88 -12.67 -8.57
N MET A 187 -21.72 -12.44 -7.95
CA MET A 187 -21.29 -13.16 -6.76
C MET A 187 -20.32 -12.31 -5.94
N GLY A 188 -20.58 -12.18 -4.65
CA GLY A 188 -19.65 -11.62 -3.67
C GLY A 188 -19.01 -12.74 -2.85
N VAL A 189 -17.71 -12.70 -2.63
CA VAL A 189 -16.96 -13.75 -1.93
C VAL A 189 -16.13 -13.14 -0.82
N LYS A 190 -16.23 -13.74 0.37
CA LYS A 190 -15.29 -13.57 1.48
C LYS A 190 -14.79 -14.94 1.86
N TYR A 191 -13.49 -15.10 2.14
CA TYR A 191 -12.95 -16.38 2.59
C TYR A 191 -11.97 -16.20 3.75
N CYS A 192 -11.79 -17.28 4.50
CA CYS A 192 -10.78 -17.38 5.54
C CYS A 192 -10.18 -18.78 5.52
N VAL A 193 -9.00 -18.93 6.10
CA VAL A 193 -8.34 -20.22 6.29
C VAL A 193 -8.35 -20.53 7.78
N ASP A 194 -8.85 -21.70 8.15
CA ASP A 194 -8.89 -22.14 9.53
C ASP A 194 -7.55 -22.74 10.01
N ASP A 195 -7.49 -23.11 11.28
CA ASP A 195 -6.30 -23.71 11.91
C ASP A 195 -5.91 -25.07 11.30
N ASN A 196 -6.81 -25.72 10.57
CA ASN A 196 -6.60 -26.99 9.87
C ASN A 196 -6.16 -26.79 8.41
N ASN A 197 -5.92 -25.55 7.99
CA ASN A 197 -5.66 -25.15 6.59
C ASN A 197 -6.81 -25.45 5.63
N ILE A 198 -8.05 -25.49 6.11
CA ILE A 198 -9.25 -25.57 5.27
C ILE A 198 -9.65 -24.13 4.94
N THR A 199 -9.91 -23.86 3.67
CA THR A 199 -10.42 -22.56 3.24
C THR A 199 -11.93 -22.60 3.22
N HIS A 200 -12.55 -21.72 4.01
CA HIS A 200 -13.98 -21.51 4.07
C HIS A 200 -14.37 -20.32 3.21
N TYR A 201 -15.27 -20.52 2.26
CA TYR A 201 -15.75 -19.47 1.36
C TYR A 201 -17.20 -19.15 1.67
N SER A 202 -17.47 -17.92 2.14
CA SER A 202 -18.81 -17.34 2.24
C SER A 202 -19.13 -16.64 0.91
N ILE A 203 -20.10 -17.17 0.19
CA ILE A 203 -20.46 -16.74 -1.16
C ILE A 203 -21.90 -16.23 -1.15
N TYR A 204 -22.10 -15.02 -1.61
CA TYR A 204 -23.40 -14.36 -1.73
C TYR A 204 -23.74 -14.10 -3.18
N THR A 205 -24.88 -14.55 -3.60
CA THR A 205 -25.56 -14.13 -4.85
C THR A 205 -26.75 -13.24 -4.50
N ASP A 206 -27.48 -12.76 -5.48
CA ASP A 206 -28.73 -12.02 -5.25
C ASP A 206 -29.85 -12.90 -4.68
N THR A 207 -29.78 -14.23 -4.87
CA THR A 207 -30.82 -15.19 -4.46
C THR A 207 -30.40 -16.16 -3.38
N MET A 208 -29.12 -16.51 -3.32
CA MET A 208 -28.60 -17.59 -2.46
C MET A 208 -27.35 -17.18 -1.70
N TYR A 209 -27.16 -17.79 -0.55
CA TYR A 209 -25.90 -17.87 0.19
C TYR A 209 -25.38 -19.30 0.13
N TYR A 210 -24.06 -19.45 -0.07
CA TYR A 210 -23.36 -20.73 -0.02
C TYR A 210 -22.14 -20.61 0.90
N LEU A 211 -21.95 -21.60 1.75
CA LEU A 211 -20.70 -21.83 2.48
C LEU A 211 -20.00 -23.04 1.87
N LEU A 212 -18.76 -22.86 1.43
CA LEU A 212 -17.94 -23.93 0.87
C LEU A 212 -16.72 -24.18 1.76
N ASP A 213 -16.42 -25.46 2.01
CA ASP A 213 -15.15 -25.92 2.57
C ASP A 213 -14.31 -26.48 1.41
N GLY A 214 -13.31 -25.70 1.01
CA GLY A 214 -12.60 -25.97 -0.24
C GLY A 214 -13.55 -25.95 -1.44
N ASP A 215 -13.75 -27.11 -2.08
CA ASP A 215 -14.64 -27.27 -3.23
C ASP A 215 -16.03 -27.83 -2.86
N THR A 216 -16.31 -28.08 -1.57
CA THR A 216 -17.53 -28.76 -1.12
C THR A 216 -18.51 -27.76 -0.51
N ILE A 217 -19.73 -27.72 -1.00
CA ILE A 217 -20.81 -26.95 -0.37
C ILE A 217 -21.22 -27.63 0.93
N VAL A 218 -21.03 -26.94 2.07
CA VAL A 218 -21.40 -27.45 3.41
C VAL A 218 -22.69 -26.84 3.92
N GLU A 219 -23.02 -25.63 3.45
CA GLU A 219 -24.29 -24.95 3.78
C GLU A 219 -24.80 -24.18 2.56
N GLU A 220 -26.13 -24.14 2.43
CA GLU A 220 -26.81 -23.27 1.48
C GLU A 220 -28.11 -22.74 2.08
N SER A 221 -28.41 -21.48 1.82
CA SER A 221 -29.65 -20.84 2.25
C SER A 221 -30.07 -19.73 1.28
N PRO A 222 -31.38 -19.40 1.21
CA PRO A 222 -31.82 -18.26 0.44
C PRO A 222 -31.24 -16.96 0.99
N ASN A 223 -30.84 -16.04 0.08
CA ASN A 223 -30.46 -14.70 0.45
C ASN A 223 -31.70 -13.80 0.50
N PRO A 224 -32.16 -13.37 1.70
CA PRO A 224 -33.40 -12.60 1.83
C PRO A 224 -33.28 -11.15 1.32
N LEU A 225 -32.06 -10.68 1.08
CA LEU A 225 -31.83 -9.29 0.65
C LEU A 225 -32.20 -9.03 -0.82
N GLY A 226 -32.27 -10.06 -1.66
CA GLY A 226 -32.48 -9.91 -3.11
C GLY A 226 -31.36 -9.12 -3.81
N ALA A 227 -30.21 -8.99 -3.16
CA ALA A 227 -29.02 -8.30 -3.66
C ALA A 227 -27.76 -8.90 -3.05
N ILE A 228 -26.63 -8.76 -3.73
CA ILE A 228 -25.35 -9.18 -3.19
C ILE A 228 -24.92 -8.19 -2.11
N PRO A 229 -24.67 -8.64 -0.85
CA PRO A 229 -24.36 -7.74 0.26
C PRO A 229 -22.89 -7.28 0.28
N ILE A 230 -22.04 -7.81 -0.58
CA ILE A 230 -20.64 -7.40 -0.72
C ILE A 230 -20.52 -6.39 -1.87
N PHE A 231 -20.10 -5.17 -1.52
CA PHE A 231 -19.92 -4.07 -2.46
C PHE A 231 -18.44 -3.76 -2.66
N GLU A 232 -18.01 -3.67 -3.92
CA GLU A 232 -16.67 -3.19 -4.26
C GLU A 232 -16.66 -1.66 -4.36
N TYR A 233 -15.64 -1.03 -3.80
CA TYR A 233 -15.35 0.40 -3.87
C TYR A 233 -14.00 0.60 -4.59
N PRO A 234 -13.98 0.66 -5.93
CA PRO A 234 -12.74 0.93 -6.65
C PRO A 234 -12.35 2.40 -6.51
N ALA A 235 -11.06 2.67 -6.27
CA ALA A 235 -10.54 4.03 -6.21
C ALA A 235 -10.61 4.75 -7.57
N ASN A 236 -10.48 3.98 -8.65
CA ASN A 236 -10.57 4.43 -10.04
C ASN A 236 -10.87 3.23 -10.96
N ASN A 237 -11.14 3.48 -12.23
CA ASN A 237 -11.48 2.42 -13.19
C ASN A 237 -10.37 1.38 -13.36
N ALA A 238 -9.10 1.77 -13.18
CA ALA A 238 -7.95 0.88 -13.27
C ALA A 238 -7.66 0.14 -11.96
N ARG A 239 -8.32 0.50 -10.84
CA ARG A 239 -8.08 -0.04 -9.50
C ARG A 239 -6.62 0.11 -9.07
N LEU A 240 -6.04 1.28 -9.38
CA LEU A 240 -4.70 1.66 -8.95
C LEU A 240 -4.75 2.35 -7.59
N GLY A 241 -3.87 1.95 -6.68
CA GLY A 241 -3.63 2.64 -5.43
C GLY A 241 -2.94 3.99 -5.63
N SER A 242 -2.99 4.84 -4.62
CA SER A 242 -2.59 6.24 -4.74
C SER A 242 -1.09 6.48 -4.96
N PHE A 243 -0.25 5.52 -4.55
CA PHE A 243 1.21 5.61 -4.70
C PHE A 243 1.79 4.62 -5.72
N GLU A 244 0.98 3.73 -6.32
CA GLU A 244 1.46 2.74 -7.29
C GLU A 244 2.19 3.39 -8.47
N ILE A 245 1.65 4.49 -8.99
CA ILE A 245 2.22 5.21 -10.14
C ILE A 245 3.57 5.85 -9.86
N VAL A 246 3.94 6.03 -8.59
CA VAL A 246 5.20 6.65 -8.17
C VAL A 246 6.16 5.68 -7.48
N LEU A 247 5.87 4.38 -7.45
CA LEU A 247 6.73 3.36 -6.83
C LEU A 247 8.21 3.47 -7.26
N PRO A 248 8.55 3.65 -8.56
CA PRO A 248 9.94 3.81 -8.96
C PRO A 248 10.61 5.06 -8.38
N LEU A 249 9.87 6.14 -8.20
CA LEU A 249 10.39 7.37 -7.58
C LEU A 249 10.58 7.20 -6.07
N LEU A 250 9.67 6.49 -5.40
CA LEU A 250 9.78 6.14 -3.98
C LEU A 250 11.02 5.27 -3.72
N ASP A 251 11.26 4.25 -4.56
CA ASP A 251 12.45 3.42 -4.48
C ASP A 251 13.73 4.22 -4.74
N THR A 252 13.69 5.16 -5.68
CA THR A 252 14.80 6.07 -5.97
C THR A 252 15.11 6.96 -4.77
N LEU A 253 14.10 7.50 -4.10
CA LEU A 253 14.24 8.33 -2.91
C LEU A 253 14.93 7.59 -1.76
N ASN A 254 14.51 6.35 -1.50
CA ASN A 254 15.14 5.47 -0.52
C ASN A 254 16.62 5.18 -0.86
N ASN A 255 16.91 4.93 -2.15
CA ASN A 255 18.27 4.70 -2.61
C ASN A 255 19.15 5.94 -2.45
N ILE A 256 18.65 7.13 -2.79
CA ILE A 256 19.38 8.40 -2.61
C ILE A 256 19.73 8.59 -1.14
N THR A 257 18.77 8.44 -0.24
CA THR A 257 18.96 8.65 1.21
C THR A 257 19.95 7.63 1.80
N SER A 258 19.83 6.37 1.40
CA SER A 258 20.76 5.31 1.83
C SER A 258 22.18 5.55 1.31
N ASN A 259 22.33 5.95 0.05
CA ASN A 259 23.63 6.29 -0.55
C ASN A 259 24.30 7.50 0.13
N ARG A 260 23.50 8.50 0.50
CA ARG A 260 24.03 9.67 1.24
C ARG A 260 24.60 9.26 2.59
N MET A 261 23.90 8.41 3.32
CA MET A 261 24.37 7.91 4.61
C MET A 261 25.62 7.04 4.45
N ASP A 262 25.64 6.14 3.46
CA ASP A 262 26.82 5.36 3.11
C ASP A 262 28.04 6.28 2.82
N GLY A 263 27.83 7.36 2.08
CA GLY A 263 28.87 8.34 1.74
C GLY A 263 29.42 9.04 2.99
N ILE A 264 28.56 9.43 3.93
CA ILE A 264 28.97 10.03 5.20
C ILE A 264 29.80 9.06 6.01
N GLU A 265 29.36 7.81 6.16
CA GLU A 265 30.08 6.77 6.91
C GLU A 265 31.43 6.44 6.28
N GLN A 266 31.51 6.44 4.93
CA GLN A 266 32.78 6.24 4.23
C GLN A 266 33.79 7.35 4.50
N ILE A 267 33.34 8.59 4.67
CA ILE A 267 34.22 9.73 4.98
C ILE A 267 34.66 9.68 6.44
N VAL A 268 33.76 9.33 7.35
CA VAL A 268 34.10 9.16 8.78
C VAL A 268 35.14 8.05 8.98
N GLN A 269 35.11 7.00 8.13
CA GLN A 269 36.10 5.95 8.08
C GLN A 269 37.24 6.30 7.09
N ALA A 270 37.77 7.52 7.14
CA ALA A 270 38.77 8.05 6.21
C ALA A 270 39.89 7.05 5.88
N PHE A 271 40.27 6.99 4.60
CA PHE A 271 41.45 6.21 4.19
C PHE A 271 42.72 6.87 4.70
N ILE A 272 43.48 6.12 5.46
CA ILE A 272 44.80 6.56 5.92
C ILE A 272 45.82 6.18 4.86
N LYS A 273 46.57 7.15 4.40
CA LYS A 273 47.64 6.98 3.42
C LYS A 273 48.95 6.96 4.17
N PHE A 274 49.69 5.86 4.03
CA PHE A 274 51.08 5.71 4.51
C PHE A 274 52.04 5.84 3.34
N ILE A 275 52.95 6.77 3.41
CA ILE A 275 53.98 6.98 2.39
C ILE A 275 55.34 6.74 3.02
N ASN A 276 56.12 5.84 2.43
CA ASN A 276 57.47 5.48 2.90
C ASN A 276 57.50 5.12 4.41
N CYS A 277 56.45 4.47 4.89
CA CYS A 277 56.33 4.03 6.26
C CYS A 277 56.53 2.52 6.33
N ASP A 278 57.42 2.10 7.26
CA ASP A 278 57.51 0.70 7.69
C ASP A 278 56.51 0.51 8.85
N ILE A 279 55.39 -0.17 8.57
CA ILE A 279 54.32 -0.40 9.55
C ILE A 279 53.87 -1.86 9.47
N SER A 280 53.89 -2.54 10.60
CA SER A 280 53.32 -3.89 10.72
C SER A 280 51.79 -3.87 10.86
N LYS A 281 51.17 -5.04 10.68
CA LYS A 281 49.73 -5.21 10.86
C LYS A 281 49.31 -4.92 12.32
N GLU A 282 50.15 -5.34 13.27
CA GLU A 282 49.91 -5.16 14.70
C GLU A 282 49.98 -3.67 15.10
N GLU A 283 50.94 -2.92 14.56
CA GLU A 283 51.04 -1.47 14.77
C GLU A 283 49.88 -0.71 14.15
N TYR A 284 49.34 -1.19 13.00
CA TYR A 284 48.15 -0.61 12.38
C TYR A 284 46.90 -0.87 13.23
N GLU A 285 46.73 -2.08 13.78
CA GLU A 285 45.62 -2.41 14.68
C GLU A 285 45.67 -1.62 15.99
N GLU A 286 46.89 -1.39 16.52
CA GLU A 286 47.09 -0.55 17.70
C GLU A 286 46.77 0.92 17.42
N PHE A 287 47.14 1.43 16.24
CA PHE A 287 46.77 2.76 15.79
C PHE A 287 45.23 2.95 15.75
N LEU A 288 44.50 1.98 15.21
CA LEU A 288 43.04 2.04 15.16
C LEU A 288 42.39 2.09 16.54
N LYS A 289 43.04 1.47 17.55
CA LYS A 289 42.55 1.46 18.95
C LYS A 289 42.89 2.73 19.71
N LEU A 290 44.10 3.24 19.54
CA LEU A 290 44.63 4.36 20.32
C LEU A 290 44.46 5.72 19.66
N GLY A 291 44.14 5.79 18.37
CA GLY A 291 44.02 7.02 17.60
C GLY A 291 45.34 7.77 17.41
N ALA A 292 46.49 7.15 17.71
CA ALA A 292 47.81 7.74 17.55
C ALA A 292 48.79 6.72 16.96
N ILE A 293 49.67 7.17 16.06
CA ILE A 293 50.62 6.32 15.37
C ILE A 293 52.03 6.88 15.49
N LYS A 294 53.01 6.00 15.69
CA LYS A 294 54.42 6.27 15.56
C LYS A 294 54.95 5.52 14.36
N VAL A 295 55.33 6.25 13.28
CA VAL A 295 55.85 5.64 12.07
C VAL A 295 57.37 5.74 12.01
N LYS A 296 57.99 4.71 11.44
CA LYS A 296 59.41 4.71 11.09
C LYS A 296 59.54 4.96 9.60
N SER A 297 60.52 5.83 9.25
CA SER A 297 60.89 6.04 7.84
C SER A 297 61.63 4.84 7.29
N VAL A 298 61.39 4.51 6.03
CA VAL A 298 62.28 3.62 5.28
C VAL A 298 63.58 4.37 4.98
N ASP A 299 64.73 3.71 5.09
CA ASP A 299 66.06 4.32 4.96
C ASP A 299 66.18 5.24 3.75
N GLY A 300 66.60 6.49 4.00
CA GLY A 300 66.79 7.51 2.97
C GLY A 300 65.52 8.26 2.50
N THR A 301 64.36 8.04 3.15
CA THR A 301 63.12 8.69 2.78
C THR A 301 62.44 9.33 4.00
N THR A 302 61.54 10.27 3.77
CA THR A 302 60.69 10.86 4.82
C THR A 302 59.37 10.12 4.89
N ALA A 303 59.03 9.60 6.07
CA ALA A 303 57.72 9.01 6.32
C ALA A 303 56.64 10.10 6.45
N ASP A 304 55.55 9.87 5.81
CA ASP A 304 54.38 10.74 5.93
C ASP A 304 53.10 9.90 6.12
N VAL A 305 52.24 10.37 7.00
CA VAL A 305 50.93 9.77 7.25
C VAL A 305 49.88 10.83 7.03
N GLY A 306 49.10 10.64 6.02
CA GLY A 306 48.03 11.55 5.68
C GLY A 306 46.67 10.89 5.68
N VAL A 307 45.65 11.66 5.98
CA VAL A 307 44.26 11.23 5.81
C VAL A 307 43.80 11.70 4.44
N VAL A 308 43.39 10.74 3.61
CA VAL A 308 42.76 11.06 2.33
C VAL A 308 41.29 11.43 2.60
N THR A 309 41.04 12.72 2.78
CA THR A 309 39.67 13.24 2.87
C THR A 309 39.18 13.66 1.50
N THR A 310 38.09 13.08 1.06
CA THR A 310 37.33 13.59 -0.10
C THR A 310 36.23 14.47 0.44
N SER A 311 36.15 15.73 -0.03
CA SER A 311 34.99 16.56 0.26
C SER A 311 33.78 15.97 -0.46
N LEU A 312 32.79 15.49 0.31
CA LEU A 312 31.53 15.02 -0.26
C LEU A 312 30.67 16.25 -0.59
N ASP A 313 30.61 16.61 -1.86
CA ASP A 313 29.61 17.58 -2.32
C ASP A 313 28.26 16.87 -2.40
N GLN A 314 27.40 17.09 -1.41
CA GLN A 314 26.06 16.54 -1.36
C GLN A 314 25.00 17.43 -2.01
N THR A 315 25.38 18.58 -2.55
CA THR A 315 24.46 19.57 -3.11
C THR A 315 23.67 18.98 -4.27
N GLN A 316 24.33 18.31 -5.21
CA GLN A 316 23.64 17.67 -6.35
C GLN A 316 22.71 16.54 -5.90
N THR A 317 23.12 15.76 -4.90
CA THR A 317 22.30 14.70 -4.34
C THR A 317 21.08 15.26 -3.60
N GLN A 318 21.23 16.40 -2.94
CA GLN A 318 20.12 17.09 -2.29
C GLN A 318 19.11 17.60 -3.32
N THR A 319 19.59 18.25 -4.38
CA THR A 319 18.72 18.73 -5.48
C THR A 319 17.94 17.56 -6.11
N LEU A 320 18.63 16.46 -6.43
CA LEU A 320 17.96 15.26 -6.97
C LEU A 320 16.90 14.70 -6.02
N LYS A 321 17.19 14.66 -4.71
CA LYS A 321 16.23 14.23 -3.69
C LYS A 321 14.99 15.11 -3.67
N GLU A 322 15.18 16.42 -3.70
CA GLU A 322 14.10 17.42 -3.71
C GLU A 322 13.26 17.31 -5.00
N ASP A 323 13.91 17.16 -6.15
CA ASP A 323 13.24 16.99 -7.43
C ASP A 323 12.38 15.70 -7.44
N CYS A 324 12.93 14.58 -6.96
CA CYS A 324 12.17 13.33 -6.83
C CYS A 324 10.97 13.47 -5.88
N TYR A 325 11.17 14.12 -4.74
CA TYR A 325 10.10 14.32 -3.76
C TYR A 325 9.00 15.25 -4.32
N ASN A 326 9.37 16.35 -4.94
CA ASN A 326 8.43 17.28 -5.58
C ASN A 326 7.65 16.59 -6.72
N ALA A 327 8.32 15.75 -7.52
CA ALA A 327 7.66 14.98 -8.56
C ALA A 327 6.62 13.99 -7.96
N ILE A 328 6.96 13.30 -6.87
CA ILE A 328 6.04 12.40 -6.16
C ILE A 328 4.80 13.18 -5.69
N LEU A 329 4.98 14.30 -4.99
CA LEU A 329 3.88 15.12 -4.50
C LEU A 329 2.97 15.61 -5.64
N THR A 330 3.56 16.11 -6.72
CA THR A 330 2.84 16.63 -7.89
C THR A 330 2.03 15.53 -8.59
N ILE A 331 2.64 14.37 -8.84
CA ILE A 331 1.96 13.23 -9.50
C ILE A 331 0.83 12.69 -8.63
N CYS A 332 1.03 12.64 -7.30
CA CYS A 332 0.02 12.16 -6.35
C CYS A 332 -1.05 13.21 -6.01
N GLY A 333 -0.91 14.45 -6.48
CA GLY A 333 -1.83 15.56 -6.19
C GLY A 333 -1.80 15.99 -4.72
N ILE A 334 -0.61 15.98 -4.09
CA ILE A 334 -0.43 16.38 -2.69
C ILE A 334 0.23 17.75 -2.65
N PRO A 335 -0.30 18.73 -1.86
CA PRO A 335 0.32 20.03 -1.70
C PRO A 335 1.74 19.92 -1.10
N ASN A 336 2.70 20.65 -1.67
CA ASN A 336 4.04 20.71 -1.10
C ASN A 336 4.05 21.64 0.13
N ARG A 337 4.09 21.06 1.32
CA ARG A 337 4.11 21.78 2.61
C ARG A 337 5.46 22.45 2.89
N ASN A 338 6.53 22.06 2.18
CA ASN A 338 7.89 22.59 2.37
C ASN A 338 8.22 23.73 1.38
N GLY A 339 7.39 23.94 0.36
CA GLY A 339 7.47 25.10 -0.51
C GLY A 339 7.03 26.33 0.29
N GLY A 340 7.95 27.28 0.52
CA GLY A 340 7.79 28.42 1.42
C GLY A 340 6.39 29.04 1.41
N SER A 341 5.89 29.38 2.57
CA SER A 341 4.56 29.94 2.80
C SER A 341 4.25 31.08 1.84
N SER A 342 3.46 30.81 0.80
CA SER A 342 2.66 31.91 0.26
C SER A 342 1.56 32.14 1.30
N THR A 343 1.50 33.35 1.84
CA THR A 343 0.47 33.80 2.80
C THR A 343 -0.94 33.81 2.19
N SER A 344 -1.12 33.24 1.00
CA SER A 344 -2.38 33.12 0.27
C SER A 344 -3.02 31.72 0.32
N ASP A 345 -2.38 30.75 0.98
CA ASP A 345 -2.96 29.41 1.16
C ASP A 345 -4.05 29.42 2.25
N THR A 346 -5.13 30.12 1.97
CA THR A 346 -6.40 29.86 2.63
C THR A 346 -6.90 28.49 2.16
N GLY A 347 -7.57 27.72 3.02
CA GLY A 347 -8.08 26.38 2.69
C GLY A 347 -8.87 26.30 1.36
N ALA A 348 -9.36 27.43 0.83
CA ALA A 348 -9.98 27.56 -0.48
C ALA A 348 -8.98 27.46 -1.66
N ALA A 349 -7.71 27.84 -1.48
CA ALA A 349 -6.68 27.74 -2.53
C ALA A 349 -6.11 26.31 -2.67
N VAL A 350 -6.34 25.46 -1.67
CA VAL A 350 -5.98 24.02 -1.69
C VAL A 350 -7.06 23.19 -2.39
N LEU A 351 -8.25 23.76 -2.63
CA LEU A 351 -9.40 23.12 -3.26
C LEU A 351 -9.46 23.31 -4.79
N LEU A 352 -8.54 24.06 -5.37
CA LEU A 352 -8.38 24.25 -6.81
C LEU A 352 -7.15 23.50 -7.32
#